data_711e1372f7641f35e995d9f8a2c87fe3
#
_entry.id   711e1372f7641f35e995d9f8a2c87fe3
#
_cell.length_a   1.000
_cell.length_b   1.000
_cell.length_c   1.000
_cell.angle_alpha   90.00
_cell.angle_beta   90.00
_cell.angle_gamma   90.00
#
_symmetry.space_group_name_H-M   'P 1'
#
loop_
_entity.id
_entity.type
_entity.pdbx_description
1 polymer ?
#
loop_
_entity_poly.entity_id
_entity_poly.type
_entity_poly.pdbx_seq_one_letter_code
_entity_poly.pdbx_strand_id
1 'polypeptide(L)'
;MSKSANPIPDAETLHLLFIYDDGKLLRKKSNGTTCIAGCKRKKDGYMQIKIAGVPYLTHRVIWCMFNNGIDVDLYIDHINGVRDDNRIDNLRIVDAVSNMQNRRKAQVNSGTGLIGACVHKGSGRYEAQISYYGNKIYIGLYDTPEEAHQAYLKKKREIHKTCTI
;
A
#
# COMPACT_ATOMS: atom_id res chain seq x y z
N MET A 1 0.01 -11.35 -20.11
CA MET A 1 -1.38 -11.61 -19.71
C MET A 1 -1.45 -11.44 -18.18
N SER A 2 -2.06 -10.38 -17.70
CA SER A 2 -2.34 -10.16 -16.28
C SER A 2 -3.27 -11.27 -15.81
N LYS A 3 -2.86 -12.07 -14.81
CA LYS A 3 -3.77 -12.99 -14.14
C LYS A 3 -4.90 -12.15 -13.56
N SER A 4 -6.09 -12.24 -14.12
CA SER A 4 -7.28 -11.62 -13.53
C SER A 4 -7.37 -12.08 -12.09
N ALA A 5 -7.29 -11.15 -11.16
CA ALA A 5 -7.50 -11.48 -9.75
C ALA A 5 -8.93 -12.06 -9.64
N ASN A 6 -9.09 -13.18 -8.92
CA ASN A 6 -10.40 -13.74 -8.68
C ASN A 6 -11.33 -12.65 -8.12
N PRO A 7 -12.56 -12.52 -8.63
CA PRO A 7 -13.50 -11.52 -8.14
C PRO A 7 -13.75 -11.74 -6.64
N ILE A 8 -13.78 -10.66 -5.89
CA ILE A 8 -14.17 -10.71 -4.48
C ILE A 8 -15.69 -10.87 -4.43
N PRO A 9 -16.25 -11.71 -3.55
CA PRO A 9 -17.69 -11.80 -3.36
C PRO A 9 -18.32 -10.45 -3.05
N ASP A 10 -19.62 -10.31 -3.36
CA ASP A 10 -20.38 -9.10 -3.06
C ASP A 10 -20.48 -8.82 -1.55
N ALA A 11 -20.83 -7.60 -1.20
CA ALA A 11 -20.88 -7.14 0.18
C ALA A 11 -21.87 -7.97 1.04
N GLU A 12 -23.01 -8.37 0.49
CA GLU A 12 -24.00 -9.17 1.19
C GLU A 12 -23.43 -10.54 1.59
N THR A 13 -22.82 -11.24 0.63
CA THR A 13 -22.12 -12.51 0.89
C THR A 13 -21.02 -12.34 1.93
N LEU A 14 -20.24 -11.28 1.85
CA LEU A 14 -19.17 -11.02 2.81
C LEU A 14 -19.70 -10.76 4.22
N HIS A 15 -20.80 -10.03 4.38
CA HIS A 15 -21.45 -9.81 5.68
C HIS A 15 -22.11 -11.08 6.25
N LEU A 16 -22.51 -12.02 5.39
CA LEU A 16 -22.95 -13.35 5.86
C LEU A 16 -21.80 -14.18 6.43
N LEU A 17 -20.60 -14.09 5.82
CA LEU A 17 -19.44 -14.89 6.20
C LEU A 17 -18.64 -14.30 7.36
N PHE A 18 -18.61 -12.99 7.49
CA PHE A 18 -17.72 -12.26 8.39
C PHE A 18 -18.44 -11.19 9.21
N ILE A 19 -17.85 -10.90 10.36
CA ILE A 19 -18.10 -9.69 11.14
C ILE A 19 -16.84 -8.85 11.06
N TYR A 20 -16.98 -7.56 10.75
CA TYR A 20 -15.91 -6.59 10.85
C TYR A 20 -15.78 -6.10 12.29
N ASP A 21 -14.55 -6.08 12.81
CA ASP A 21 -14.20 -5.61 14.14
C ASP A 21 -12.85 -4.87 14.08
N ASP A 22 -12.90 -3.56 14.07
CA ASP A 22 -11.76 -2.62 14.10
C ASP A 22 -10.55 -3.08 13.25
N GLY A 23 -10.80 -3.30 11.94
CA GLY A 23 -9.77 -3.75 10.98
C GLY A 23 -9.51 -5.25 10.96
N LYS A 24 -10.17 -6.02 11.80
CA LYS A 24 -10.15 -7.49 11.80
C LYS A 24 -11.42 -8.04 11.19
N LEU A 25 -11.31 -9.21 10.59
CA LEU A 25 -12.45 -10.00 10.16
C LEU A 25 -12.62 -11.20 11.09
N LEU A 26 -13.78 -11.36 11.64
CA LEU A 26 -14.18 -12.52 12.42
C LEU A 26 -15.04 -13.42 11.53
N ARG A 27 -14.61 -14.67 11.33
CA ARG A 27 -15.39 -15.66 10.59
C ARG A 27 -16.50 -16.23 11.45
N LYS A 28 -17.71 -16.20 10.94
CA LYS A 28 -18.86 -16.89 11.54
C LYS A 28 -18.76 -18.39 11.30
N LYS A 29 -18.91 -19.19 12.35
CA LYS A 29 -18.95 -20.65 12.29
C LYS A 29 -20.37 -21.15 12.35
N SER A 30 -20.62 -22.38 11.87
CA SER A 30 -21.93 -23.01 11.88
C SER A 30 -22.53 -23.18 13.28
N ASN A 31 -21.67 -23.27 14.31
CA ASN A 31 -22.09 -23.38 15.72
C ASN A 31 -22.40 -22.03 16.39
N GLY A 32 -22.49 -20.94 15.63
CA GLY A 32 -22.76 -19.58 16.13
C GLY A 32 -21.55 -18.85 16.74
N THR A 33 -20.40 -19.51 16.89
CA THR A 33 -19.18 -18.85 17.39
C THR A 33 -18.43 -18.12 16.29
N THR A 34 -17.49 -17.27 16.65
CA THR A 34 -16.60 -16.56 15.72
C THR A 34 -15.13 -16.90 15.98
N CYS A 35 -14.28 -16.72 14.97
CA CYS A 35 -12.82 -16.76 15.12
C CYS A 35 -12.18 -15.73 14.21
N ILE A 36 -11.01 -15.21 14.61
CA ILE A 36 -10.22 -14.29 13.77
C ILE A 36 -9.95 -14.98 12.43
N ALA A 37 -10.28 -14.30 11.34
CA ALA A 37 -10.07 -14.79 9.99
C ALA A 37 -8.75 -14.29 9.43
N GLY A 38 -7.99 -15.21 8.83
CA GLY A 38 -6.78 -14.86 8.08
C GLY A 38 -5.50 -14.91 8.89
N CYS A 39 -4.40 -14.63 8.17
CA CYS A 39 -3.06 -14.61 8.72
C CYS A 39 -2.20 -13.56 8.01
N LYS A 40 -1.14 -13.12 8.66
CA LYS A 40 -0.16 -12.19 8.09
C LYS A 40 0.77 -12.93 7.13
N ARG A 41 0.92 -12.40 5.92
CA ARG A 41 1.83 -12.94 4.90
C ARG A 41 3.28 -12.57 5.26
N LYS A 42 4.14 -13.56 5.35
CA LYS A 42 5.58 -13.36 5.71
C LYS A 42 6.33 -12.52 4.67
N LYS A 43 5.99 -12.65 3.38
CA LYS A 43 6.73 -12.01 2.28
C LYS A 43 6.57 -10.49 2.21
N ASP A 44 5.42 -9.96 2.63
CA ASP A 44 5.08 -8.55 2.42
C ASP A 44 4.28 -7.90 3.56
N GLY A 45 3.90 -8.67 4.59
CA GLY A 45 3.25 -8.16 5.78
C GLY A 45 1.76 -7.84 5.65
N TYR A 46 1.13 -8.08 4.50
CA TYR A 46 -0.32 -7.95 4.36
C TYR A 46 -1.08 -9.07 5.07
N MET A 47 -2.27 -8.76 5.56
CA MET A 47 -3.21 -9.78 6.03
C MET A 47 -3.91 -10.45 4.84
N GLN A 48 -4.08 -11.77 4.91
CA GLN A 48 -4.71 -12.58 3.86
C GLN A 48 -5.74 -13.51 4.49
N ILE A 49 -6.90 -13.65 3.84
CA ILE A 49 -7.94 -14.64 4.20
C ILE A 49 -8.22 -15.55 3.02
N LYS A 50 -8.82 -16.72 3.31
CA LYS A 50 -9.34 -17.61 2.27
C LYS A 50 -10.87 -17.63 2.31
N ILE A 51 -11.51 -17.48 1.16
CA ILE A 51 -12.97 -17.63 0.95
C ILE A 51 -13.16 -18.73 -0.08
N ALA A 52 -13.87 -19.79 0.27
CA ALA A 52 -14.03 -20.98 -0.59
C ALA A 52 -12.70 -21.49 -1.20
N GLY A 53 -11.63 -21.53 -0.37
CA GLY A 53 -10.29 -21.98 -0.82
C GLY A 53 -9.46 -20.92 -1.56
N VAL A 54 -10.07 -19.84 -2.05
CA VAL A 54 -9.39 -18.76 -2.79
C VAL A 54 -8.79 -17.74 -1.84
N PRO A 55 -7.51 -17.36 -1.99
CA PRO A 55 -6.86 -16.37 -1.14
C PRO A 55 -7.16 -14.94 -1.60
N TYR A 56 -7.54 -14.07 -0.65
CA TYR A 56 -7.77 -12.64 -0.84
C TYR A 56 -7.00 -11.81 0.17
N LEU A 57 -6.59 -10.61 -0.20
CA LEU A 57 -6.03 -9.64 0.74
C LEU A 57 -7.15 -9.06 1.62
N THR A 58 -6.96 -9.08 2.94
CA THR A 58 -8.00 -8.73 3.91
C THR A 58 -8.50 -7.30 3.73
N HIS A 59 -7.62 -6.31 3.49
CA HIS A 59 -8.03 -4.92 3.25
C HIS A 59 -8.94 -4.76 2.02
N ARG A 60 -8.75 -5.57 0.98
CA ARG A 60 -9.62 -5.54 -0.20
C ARG A 60 -11.01 -6.10 0.11
N VAL A 61 -11.07 -7.16 0.92
CA VAL A 61 -12.35 -7.74 1.38
C VAL A 61 -13.10 -6.75 2.27
N ILE A 62 -12.41 -6.15 3.23
CA ILE A 62 -13.01 -5.11 4.09
C ILE A 62 -13.52 -3.94 3.25
N TRP A 63 -12.72 -3.45 2.29
CA TRP A 63 -13.18 -2.38 1.40
C TRP A 63 -14.47 -2.75 0.67
N CYS A 64 -14.55 -3.96 0.10
CA CYS A 64 -15.74 -4.43 -0.62
C CYS A 64 -16.97 -4.58 0.29
N MET A 65 -16.79 -4.92 1.58
CA MET A 65 -17.90 -4.97 2.54
C MET A 65 -18.57 -3.60 2.73
N PHE A 66 -17.80 -2.51 2.66
CA PHE A 66 -18.31 -1.16 2.91
C PHE A 66 -18.60 -0.34 1.65
N ASN A 67 -18.03 -0.71 0.49
CA ASN A 67 -18.07 0.10 -0.72
C ASN A 67 -18.57 -0.65 -1.96
N ASN A 68 -19.19 -1.82 -1.80
CA ASN A 68 -19.79 -2.64 -2.87
C ASN A 68 -18.86 -2.98 -4.04
N GLY A 69 -17.55 -3.03 -3.81
CA GLY A 69 -16.58 -3.45 -4.81
C GLY A 69 -15.36 -2.55 -4.95
N ILE A 70 -14.55 -2.88 -5.95
CA ILE A 70 -13.33 -2.14 -6.33
C ILE A 70 -13.24 -2.19 -7.84
N ASP A 71 -13.12 -1.04 -8.50
CA ASP A 71 -12.87 -0.98 -9.93
C ASP A 71 -11.54 -1.66 -10.30
N VAL A 72 -11.50 -2.26 -11.49
CA VAL A 72 -10.39 -3.13 -11.93
C VAL A 72 -9.05 -2.39 -11.95
N ASP A 73 -9.05 -1.09 -12.26
CA ASP A 73 -7.85 -0.27 -12.40
C ASP A 73 -7.44 0.45 -11.11
N LEU A 74 -8.20 0.24 -10.02
CA LEU A 74 -7.96 0.92 -8.75
C LEU A 74 -7.35 0.01 -7.69
N TYR A 75 -6.60 0.62 -6.79
CA TYR A 75 -5.89 -0.05 -5.69
C TYR A 75 -6.43 0.44 -4.35
N ILE A 76 -6.41 -0.44 -3.35
CA ILE A 76 -6.65 -0.05 -1.97
C ILE A 76 -5.29 0.14 -1.29
N ASP A 77 -5.07 1.34 -0.76
CA ASP A 77 -3.84 1.75 -0.09
C ASP A 77 -4.11 2.02 1.40
N HIS A 78 -3.10 1.77 2.23
CA HIS A 78 -3.13 2.07 3.66
C HIS A 78 -2.60 3.49 3.90
N ILE A 79 -3.45 4.40 4.39
CA ILE A 79 -3.13 5.82 4.59
C ILE A 79 -1.89 5.97 5.48
N ASN A 80 -1.78 5.22 6.57
CA ASN A 80 -0.63 5.24 7.47
C ASN A 80 0.56 4.40 6.98
N GLY A 81 0.41 3.62 5.88
CA GLY A 81 1.43 2.72 5.33
C GLY A 81 1.67 1.44 6.13
N VAL A 82 0.88 1.16 7.16
CA VAL A 82 0.93 -0.07 7.97
C VAL A 82 0.03 -1.12 7.32
N ARG A 83 0.62 -2.14 6.71
CA ARG A 83 -0.05 -3.09 5.80
C ARG A 83 -1.02 -4.07 6.47
N ASP A 84 -1.01 -4.17 7.76
CA ASP A 84 -1.92 -4.98 8.57
C ASP A 84 -2.92 -4.17 9.40
N ASP A 85 -2.87 -2.84 9.31
CA ASP A 85 -3.88 -1.95 9.88
C ASP A 85 -5.03 -1.74 8.89
N ASN A 86 -5.96 -2.70 8.89
CA ASN A 86 -7.07 -2.73 7.94
C ASN A 86 -8.35 -2.03 8.46
N ARG A 87 -8.22 -1.08 9.38
CA ARG A 87 -9.35 -0.23 9.77
C ARG A 87 -9.86 0.51 8.54
N ILE A 88 -11.18 0.58 8.38
CA ILE A 88 -11.78 1.17 7.18
C ILE A 88 -11.35 2.62 6.99
N ASP A 89 -11.23 3.40 8.07
CA ASP A 89 -10.79 4.79 8.04
C ASP A 89 -9.32 4.95 7.62
N ASN A 90 -8.52 3.87 7.71
CA ASN A 90 -7.14 3.83 7.25
C ASN A 90 -7.00 3.33 5.80
N LEU A 91 -8.09 2.95 5.15
CA LEU A 91 -8.09 2.50 3.77
C LEU A 91 -8.57 3.61 2.84
N ARG A 92 -7.97 3.69 1.67
CA ARG A 92 -8.41 4.59 0.61
C ARG A 92 -8.24 3.95 -0.76
N ILE A 93 -9.04 4.40 -1.71
CA ILE A 93 -8.89 4.05 -3.11
C ILE A 93 -7.89 4.97 -3.78
N VAL A 94 -7.00 4.41 -4.60
CA VAL A 94 -5.97 5.15 -5.34
C VAL A 94 -5.79 4.55 -6.72
N ASP A 95 -5.41 5.38 -7.69
CA ASP A 95 -4.96 4.91 -9.00
C ASP A 95 -3.52 4.32 -8.93
N ALA A 96 -3.07 3.71 -10.01
CA ALA A 96 -1.75 3.10 -10.10
C ALA A 96 -0.62 4.11 -9.87
N VAL A 97 -0.77 5.35 -10.38
CA VAL A 97 0.24 6.40 -10.25
C VAL A 97 0.37 6.84 -8.80
N SER A 98 -0.75 7.16 -8.15
CA SER A 98 -0.80 7.54 -6.74
C SER A 98 -0.27 6.42 -5.82
N ASN A 99 -0.60 5.17 -6.12
CA ASN A 99 -0.09 4.01 -5.38
C ASN A 99 1.44 3.88 -5.49
N MET A 100 2.01 4.09 -6.69
CA MET A 100 3.47 4.11 -6.88
C MET A 100 4.13 5.28 -6.14
N GLN A 101 3.48 6.45 -6.12
CA GLN A 101 3.99 7.63 -5.43
C GLN A 101 4.04 7.47 -3.91
N ASN A 102 3.19 6.64 -3.33
CA ASN A 102 3.15 6.35 -1.87
C ASN A 102 4.27 5.44 -1.36
N ARG A 103 5.24 5.11 -2.21
CA ARG A 103 6.39 4.30 -1.80
C ARG A 103 7.17 4.98 -0.66
N ARG A 104 7.35 4.24 0.46
CA ARG A 104 7.99 4.73 1.69
C ARG A 104 9.39 4.18 1.93
N LYS A 105 9.79 3.13 1.21
CA LYS A 105 11.09 2.49 1.36
C LYS A 105 11.89 2.57 0.07
N ALA A 106 13.19 2.75 0.20
CA ALA A 106 14.12 2.63 -0.91
C ALA A 106 14.07 1.22 -1.50
N GLN A 107 14.50 1.06 -2.75
CA GLN A 107 14.66 -0.25 -3.36
C GLN A 107 15.82 -1.00 -2.67
N VAL A 108 15.75 -2.32 -2.67
CA VAL A 108 16.77 -3.20 -2.03
C VAL A 108 18.18 -2.95 -2.59
N ASN A 109 18.26 -2.58 -3.86
CA ASN A 109 19.51 -2.25 -4.56
C ASN A 109 19.87 -0.76 -4.52
N SER A 110 19.26 0.05 -3.65
CA SER A 110 19.61 1.46 -3.47
C SER A 110 20.99 1.58 -2.85
N GLY A 111 21.91 2.28 -3.52
CA GLY A 111 23.26 2.53 -3.01
C GLY A 111 23.33 3.37 -1.73
N THR A 112 22.25 4.12 -1.41
CA THR A 112 22.16 4.94 -0.19
C THR A 112 21.24 4.34 0.87
N GLY A 113 20.39 3.37 0.49
CA GLY A 113 19.32 2.87 1.37
C GLY A 113 18.20 3.87 1.65
N LEU A 114 18.30 5.11 1.15
CA LEU A 114 17.33 6.18 1.36
C LEU A 114 16.53 6.44 0.08
N ILE A 115 15.20 6.60 0.22
CA ILE A 115 14.34 6.89 -0.92
C ILE A 115 14.63 8.30 -1.46
N GLY A 116 14.72 8.41 -2.78
CA GLY A 116 14.91 9.69 -3.47
C GLY A 116 16.33 10.23 -3.44
N ALA A 117 17.27 9.56 -2.77
CA ALA A 117 18.67 9.89 -2.75
C ALA A 117 19.49 8.84 -3.53
N CYS A 118 20.36 9.27 -4.42
CA CYS A 118 21.29 8.39 -5.14
C CYS A 118 22.68 9.02 -5.23
N VAL A 119 23.72 8.18 -5.39
CA VAL A 119 25.09 8.66 -5.56
C VAL A 119 25.23 9.26 -6.97
N HIS A 120 25.68 10.51 -7.04
CA HIS A 120 26.02 11.18 -8.30
C HIS A 120 27.39 10.71 -8.80
N LYS A 121 27.40 10.00 -9.93
CA LYS A 121 28.61 9.33 -10.44
C LYS A 121 29.79 10.26 -10.72
N GLY A 122 29.53 11.52 -11.08
CA GLY A 122 30.59 12.47 -11.48
C GLY A 122 31.31 13.14 -10.31
N SER A 123 30.63 13.35 -9.17
CA SER A 123 31.20 14.10 -8.03
C SER A 123 31.30 13.30 -6.74
N GLY A 124 30.73 12.09 -6.69
CA GLY A 124 30.64 11.32 -5.45
C GLY A 124 29.65 11.88 -4.42
N ARG A 125 29.04 13.05 -4.69
CA ARG A 125 27.99 13.65 -3.87
C ARG A 125 26.64 12.94 -4.05
N TYR A 126 25.61 13.37 -3.37
CA TYR A 126 24.30 12.72 -3.36
C TYR A 126 23.25 13.59 -4.06
N GLU A 127 22.64 13.00 -5.08
CA GLU A 127 21.60 13.63 -5.88
C GLU A 127 20.21 13.30 -5.31
N ALA A 128 19.38 14.34 -5.10
CA ALA A 128 17.96 14.17 -4.84
C ALA A 128 17.17 14.32 -6.13
N GLN A 129 16.33 13.32 -6.44
CA GLN A 129 15.44 13.34 -7.60
C GLN A 129 14.09 12.68 -7.27
N ILE A 130 13.04 13.14 -7.93
CA ILE A 130 11.69 12.59 -7.78
C ILE A 130 11.05 12.41 -9.17
N SER A 131 10.27 11.34 -9.32
CA SER A 131 9.48 11.12 -10.53
C SER A 131 8.05 11.60 -10.32
N TYR A 132 7.54 12.39 -11.27
CA TYR A 132 6.18 12.89 -11.27
C TYR A 132 5.57 12.72 -12.66
N TYR A 133 4.52 11.92 -12.78
CA TYR A 133 3.89 11.55 -14.07
C TYR A 133 4.89 11.11 -15.15
N GLY A 134 5.83 10.24 -14.77
CA GLY A 134 6.84 9.70 -15.69
C GLY A 134 8.06 10.61 -15.92
N ASN A 135 8.00 11.88 -15.56
CA ASN A 135 9.11 12.82 -15.66
C ASN A 135 9.97 12.80 -14.40
N LYS A 136 11.30 12.79 -14.58
CA LYS A 136 12.25 12.96 -13.49
C LYS A 136 12.47 14.44 -13.21
N ILE A 137 12.27 14.85 -11.96
CA ILE A 137 12.54 16.20 -11.49
C ILE A 137 13.82 16.13 -10.65
N TYR A 138 14.85 16.82 -11.07
CA TYR A 138 16.07 17.04 -10.31
C TYR A 138 15.79 18.08 -9.21
N ILE A 139 16.23 17.80 -7.97
CA ILE A 139 15.99 18.67 -6.81
C ILE A 139 17.29 19.38 -6.42
N GLY A 140 18.40 18.65 -6.37
CA GLY A 140 19.69 19.23 -6.00
C GLY A 140 20.75 18.17 -5.74
N LEU A 141 21.97 18.67 -5.48
CA LEU A 141 23.16 17.89 -5.13
C LEU A 141 23.60 18.26 -3.71
N TYR A 142 23.83 17.25 -2.88
CA TYR A 142 24.03 17.37 -1.43
C TYR A 142 25.31 16.63 -1.02
N ASP A 143 25.87 16.99 0.14
CA ASP A 143 27.10 16.39 0.64
C ASP A 143 26.83 15.06 1.38
N THR A 144 25.61 14.89 1.88
CA THR A 144 25.20 13.65 2.58
C THR A 144 23.94 13.05 1.94
N PRO A 145 23.75 11.72 2.03
CA PRO A 145 22.55 11.07 1.50
C PRO A 145 21.29 11.44 2.33
N GLU A 146 21.46 11.80 3.60
CA GLU A 146 20.39 12.26 4.49
C GLU A 146 19.84 13.61 4.03
N GLU A 147 20.70 14.57 3.69
CA GLU A 147 20.30 15.89 3.15
C GLU A 147 19.52 15.72 1.83
N ALA A 148 20.04 14.90 0.92
CA ALA A 148 19.37 14.59 -0.33
C ALA A 148 17.99 13.96 -0.08
N HIS A 149 17.89 13.06 0.90
CA HIS A 149 16.64 12.43 1.30
C HIS A 149 15.64 13.44 1.88
N GLN A 150 16.08 14.36 2.75
CA GLN A 150 15.21 15.40 3.32
C GLN A 150 14.68 16.35 2.24
N ALA A 151 15.52 16.75 1.28
CA ALA A 151 15.10 17.55 0.13
C ALA A 151 14.06 16.81 -0.74
N TYR A 152 14.26 15.49 -0.96
CA TYR A 152 13.29 14.65 -1.63
C TYR A 152 11.96 14.60 -0.86
N LEU A 153 11.97 14.40 0.47
CA LEU A 153 10.74 14.34 1.27
C LEU A 153 9.98 15.67 1.22
N LYS A 154 10.69 16.79 1.30
CA LYS A 154 10.08 18.13 1.17
C LYS A 154 9.39 18.25 -0.18
N LYS A 155 10.08 17.94 -1.28
CA LYS A 155 9.51 18.02 -2.64
C LYS A 155 8.35 17.05 -2.82
N LYS A 156 8.44 15.87 -2.26
CA LYS A 156 7.38 14.87 -2.31
C LYS A 156 6.08 15.36 -1.67
N ARG A 157 6.14 16.02 -0.50
CA ARG A 157 4.97 16.61 0.17
C ARG A 157 4.32 17.72 -0.66
N GLU A 158 5.12 18.47 -1.43
CA GLU A 158 4.61 19.54 -2.28
C GLU A 158 3.82 19.01 -3.49
N ILE A 159 4.33 17.97 -4.16
CA ILE A 159 3.81 17.55 -5.47
C ILE A 159 2.92 16.29 -5.42
N HIS A 160 3.07 15.42 -4.41
CA HIS A 160 2.26 14.21 -4.29
C HIS A 160 1.09 14.43 -3.33
N LYS A 161 -0.10 14.68 -3.87
CA LYS A 161 -1.33 14.95 -3.10
C LYS A 161 -1.71 13.87 -2.09
N THR A 162 -1.33 12.62 -2.37
CA THR A 162 -1.61 11.46 -1.51
C THR A 162 -0.47 11.11 -0.56
N CYS A 163 0.59 11.96 -0.51
CA CYS A 163 1.75 11.73 0.33
C CYS A 163 1.39 11.82 1.83
N THR A 164 1.76 10.79 2.57
CA THR A 164 1.53 10.67 4.03
C THR A 164 2.83 10.52 4.82
N ILE A 165 3.97 10.92 4.22
CA ILE A 165 5.31 10.90 4.83
C ILE A 165 5.99 12.26 4.76
#